data_fe6362d34ca11ea7864fd34190ec1590
#
_entry.id   fe6362d34ca11ea7864fd34190ec1590
#
_cell.length_a   1.000
_cell.length_b   1.000
_cell.length_c   1.000
_cell.angle_alpha   90.00
_cell.angle_beta   90.00
_cell.angle_gamma   90.00
#
_symmetry.space_group_name_H-M   'P 1'
#
loop_
_entity.id
_entity.type
_entity.pdbx_description
1 polymer ?
#
loop_
_entity_poly.entity_id
_entity_poly.type
_entity_poly.pdbx_seq_one_letter_code
_entity_poly.pdbx_strand_id
1 'polypeptide(L)'
;MENIYLLMLVALVALAVADLVVGVSNDAVNFLNSALGSKVLSFRTIMIVASIGIFIGCVFSSGMMEVARKGIFNPGEFMFNEIMIIFMAVMITDILLLDFFNTVGMPTSTTVSIVFELLGASVAMALIKIGMDNGSFSDVVNYINTSKATQIILGILLSVVVAFSIGAIVQWISRLLLSYNFETKPSWVGAVFGGIALTALTYFILMKGIKGTSYAKESFDLIGGVTIKDFLENNVFQIVIYTSALMSLLSYAFIQFFKFDIYKIIIAVGTFGLALAFAGNDLVNFIGVPIAAWQSYEAWTASGLAANEFGMGVLATKVPTPNILLVCAGVVMVLTLWFSKKAKRVVKTELDLSNQGNIEERFEPNFLSRGLVRLATNSSNLFSKIMPDSVNNKIEERFRVPETFTKAIAKEDRPSFDVIRASVNLMVAGILISIATSYKLPLSTTYVTFMVAMGTSLSDRAWGSDSAVYRVAGVLNVIAGWFGTALIAFTAAGTIAYLINISELMIAVLIFFAILLLVRNYIKGKKVTTNGVIEESLVIAESSSLQGVIHESAKNIAKLIKRGNKIY
;
A
#
# COMPACT_ATOMS: atom_id res chain seq x y z
N MET A 1 26.06 31.70 -0.36
CA MET A 1 25.94 30.22 -0.37
C MET A 1 24.96 29.69 0.68
N GLU A 2 24.92 30.23 1.90
CA GLU A 2 23.93 29.77 2.93
C GLU A 2 22.47 29.87 2.50
N ASN A 3 22.09 30.89 1.76
CA ASN A 3 20.72 31.11 1.30
C ASN A 3 20.21 30.01 0.34
N ILE A 4 21.09 29.31 -0.39
CA ILE A 4 20.65 28.26 -1.31
C ILE A 4 20.20 27.00 -0.59
N TYR A 5 20.89 26.60 0.46
CA TYR A 5 20.51 25.41 1.25
C TYR A 5 19.21 25.65 2.02
N LEU A 6 18.97 26.89 2.48
CA LEU A 6 17.68 27.26 3.05
C LEU A 6 16.56 27.18 1.99
N LEU A 7 16.81 27.65 0.76
CA LEU A 7 15.86 27.51 -0.34
C LEU A 7 15.60 26.05 -0.70
N MET A 8 16.66 25.21 -0.73
CA MET A 8 16.51 23.76 -0.91
C MET A 8 15.64 23.15 0.18
N LEU A 9 15.85 23.52 1.45
CA LEU A 9 15.06 23.03 2.57
C LEU A 9 13.58 23.44 2.43
N VAL A 10 13.29 24.69 2.10
CA VAL A 10 11.92 25.17 1.85
C VAL A 10 11.27 24.40 0.69
N ALA A 11 12.03 24.17 -0.40
CA ALA A 11 11.56 23.37 -1.52
C ALA A 11 11.27 21.92 -1.10
N LEU A 12 12.14 21.28 -0.32
CA LEU A 12 11.93 19.94 0.20
C LEU A 12 10.68 19.82 1.09
N VAL A 13 10.39 20.83 1.90
CA VAL A 13 9.15 20.87 2.71
C VAL A 13 7.92 20.98 1.81
N ALA A 14 7.97 21.84 0.78
CA ALA A 14 6.88 21.95 -0.20
C ALA A 14 6.68 20.65 -0.98
N LEU A 15 7.78 20.02 -1.41
CA LEU A 15 7.76 18.72 -2.08
C LEU A 15 7.22 17.62 -1.15
N ALA A 16 7.55 17.62 0.14
CA ALA A 16 7.00 16.66 1.12
C ALA A 16 5.47 16.74 1.22
N VAL A 17 4.91 17.96 1.25
CA VAL A 17 3.45 18.13 1.27
C VAL A 17 2.81 17.63 -0.03
N ALA A 18 3.42 17.94 -1.17
CA ALA A 18 2.94 17.46 -2.47
C ALA A 18 3.03 15.93 -2.56
N ASP A 19 4.11 15.35 -2.05
CA ASP A 19 4.35 13.91 -2.05
C ASP A 19 3.38 13.16 -1.13
N LEU A 20 3.07 13.68 0.05
CA LEU A 20 1.99 13.16 0.90
C LEU A 20 0.65 13.07 0.14
N VAL A 21 0.33 14.09 -0.68
CA VAL A 21 -0.91 14.09 -1.48
C VAL A 21 -0.85 13.06 -2.61
N VAL A 22 0.27 12.96 -3.29
CA VAL A 22 0.43 12.05 -4.44
C VAL A 22 0.55 10.60 -3.95
N GLY A 23 1.38 10.35 -2.95
CA GLY A 23 1.63 9.02 -2.40
C GLY A 23 0.41 8.41 -1.72
N VAL A 24 -0.27 9.14 -0.84
CA VAL A 24 -1.53 8.66 -0.24
C VAL A 24 -2.59 8.37 -1.30
N SER A 25 -2.60 9.13 -2.41
CA SER A 25 -3.51 8.86 -3.52
C SER A 25 -3.23 7.54 -4.23
N ASN A 26 -1.97 7.09 -4.23
CA ASN A 26 -1.58 5.78 -4.75
C ASN A 26 -1.92 4.66 -3.74
N ASP A 27 -1.50 4.85 -2.51
CA ASP A 27 -1.46 3.79 -1.50
C ASP A 27 -2.78 3.59 -0.74
N ALA A 28 -3.77 4.48 -0.92
CA ALA A 28 -5.09 4.33 -0.30
C ALA A 28 -5.76 2.99 -0.63
N VAL A 29 -5.44 2.40 -1.79
CA VAL A 29 -5.93 1.09 -2.21
C VAL A 29 -5.54 -0.01 -1.23
N ASN A 30 -4.38 0.07 -0.59
CA ASN A 30 -3.82 -0.97 0.27
C ASN A 30 -4.72 -1.32 1.47
N PHE A 31 -5.43 -0.34 2.02
CA PHE A 31 -6.32 -0.53 3.18
C PHE A 31 -7.82 -0.33 2.85
N LEU A 32 -8.15 0.27 1.70
CA LEU A 32 -9.54 0.49 1.30
C LEU A 32 -10.11 -0.64 0.45
N ASN A 33 -9.28 -1.34 -0.34
CA ASN A 33 -9.71 -2.29 -1.36
C ASN A 33 -10.66 -3.36 -0.80
N SER A 34 -10.29 -4.04 0.28
CA SER A 34 -11.06 -5.13 0.85
C SER A 34 -12.40 -4.68 1.44
N ALA A 35 -12.41 -3.52 2.10
CA ALA A 35 -13.63 -2.96 2.65
C ALA A 35 -14.59 -2.47 1.57
N LEU A 36 -14.08 -1.75 0.56
CA LEU A 36 -14.89 -1.26 -0.56
C LEU A 36 -15.37 -2.38 -1.47
N GLY A 37 -14.52 -3.38 -1.72
CA GLY A 37 -14.85 -4.52 -2.58
C GLY A 37 -15.94 -5.42 -2.02
N SER A 38 -16.00 -5.57 -0.70
CA SER A 38 -17.04 -6.37 -0.04
C SER A 38 -18.40 -5.66 0.06
N LYS A 39 -18.44 -4.33 -0.04
CA LYS A 39 -19.65 -3.48 0.12
C LYS A 39 -20.44 -3.70 1.41
N VAL A 40 -19.81 -4.26 2.44
CA VAL A 40 -20.46 -4.61 3.72
C VAL A 40 -20.63 -3.40 4.64
N LEU A 41 -19.69 -2.44 4.54
CA LEU A 41 -19.72 -1.18 5.28
C LEU A 41 -20.03 -0.01 4.37
N SER A 42 -20.66 1.02 4.91
CA SER A 42 -20.88 2.26 4.16
C SER A 42 -19.54 2.94 3.83
N PHE A 43 -19.46 3.59 2.68
CA PHE A 43 -18.26 4.35 2.28
C PHE A 43 -17.81 5.33 3.37
N ARG A 44 -18.75 6.03 4.01
CA ARG A 44 -18.44 6.99 5.10
C ARG A 44 -17.82 6.28 6.30
N THR A 45 -18.35 5.13 6.70
CA THR A 45 -17.79 4.34 7.81
C THR A 45 -16.36 3.89 7.50
N ILE A 46 -16.12 3.37 6.30
CA ILE A 46 -14.78 2.96 5.86
C ILE A 46 -13.80 4.14 5.93
N MET A 47 -14.19 5.29 5.41
CA MET A 47 -13.36 6.50 5.40
C MET A 47 -13.04 7.02 6.80
N ILE A 48 -14.01 7.03 7.70
CA ILE A 48 -13.81 7.46 9.10
C ILE A 48 -12.83 6.50 9.80
N VAL A 49 -13.07 5.20 9.70
CA VAL A 49 -12.24 4.17 10.32
C VAL A 49 -10.81 4.22 9.80
N ALA A 50 -10.63 4.34 8.48
CA ALA A 50 -9.31 4.49 7.86
C ALA A 50 -8.62 5.80 8.29
N SER A 51 -9.36 6.91 8.36
CA SER A 51 -8.80 8.20 8.80
C SER A 51 -8.26 8.15 10.23
N ILE A 52 -8.98 7.50 11.15
CA ILE A 52 -8.52 7.31 12.52
C ILE A 52 -7.25 6.44 12.54
N GLY A 53 -7.22 5.36 11.75
CA GLY A 53 -6.05 4.49 11.62
C GLY A 53 -4.82 5.25 11.10
N ILE A 54 -4.97 6.02 10.02
CA ILE A 54 -3.89 6.86 9.47
C ILE A 54 -3.36 7.83 10.52
N PHE A 55 -4.26 8.61 11.13
CA PHE A 55 -3.86 9.64 12.09
C PHE A 55 -3.05 9.07 13.27
N ILE A 56 -3.55 7.99 13.86
CA ILE A 56 -2.85 7.29 14.94
C ILE A 56 -1.53 6.70 14.45
N GLY A 57 -1.53 6.06 13.27
CA GLY A 57 -0.32 5.47 12.68
C GLY A 57 0.79 6.49 12.43
N CYS A 58 0.45 7.71 11.97
CA CYS A 58 1.41 8.80 11.79
C CYS A 58 2.08 9.19 13.11
N VAL A 59 1.31 9.36 14.18
CA VAL A 59 1.85 9.76 15.50
C VAL A 59 2.89 8.75 16.02
N PHE A 60 2.71 7.47 15.70
CA PHE A 60 3.61 6.40 16.15
C PHE A 60 4.68 5.97 15.12
N SER A 61 4.87 6.73 14.03
CA SER A 61 5.78 6.37 12.93
C SER A 61 7.25 6.77 13.12
N SER A 62 7.60 7.54 14.16
CA SER A 62 8.93 8.13 14.34
C SER A 62 10.11 7.15 14.23
N GLY A 63 9.90 5.88 14.59
CA GLY A 63 10.93 4.84 14.54
C GLY A 63 11.39 4.43 13.14
N MET A 64 10.57 4.65 12.11
CA MET A 64 10.89 4.30 10.72
C MET A 64 11.70 5.36 9.99
N MET A 65 11.76 6.62 10.49
CA MET A 65 12.50 7.71 9.87
C MET A 65 14.01 7.44 9.73
N GLU A 66 14.53 6.46 10.48
CA GLU A 66 15.92 6.01 10.40
C GLU A 66 16.28 5.43 9.01
N VAL A 67 15.31 4.86 8.29
CA VAL A 67 15.55 4.24 6.98
C VAL A 67 16.01 5.26 5.95
N ALA A 68 15.38 6.43 5.91
CA ALA A 68 15.73 7.51 4.98
C ALA A 68 17.12 8.11 5.28
N ARG A 69 17.58 8.06 6.54
CA ARG A 69 18.85 8.67 6.97
C ARG A 69 20.07 7.80 6.72
N LYS A 70 19.99 6.50 6.97
CA LYS A 70 21.13 5.56 6.91
C LYS A 70 20.80 4.15 6.45
N GLY A 71 19.57 3.94 5.99
CA GLY A 71 19.14 2.60 5.56
C GLY A 71 19.78 2.14 4.24
N ILE A 72 20.09 3.07 3.34
CA ILE A 72 20.49 2.77 1.96
C ILE A 72 21.94 3.13 1.68
N PHE A 73 22.41 4.27 2.20
CA PHE A 73 23.76 4.78 1.98
C PHE A 73 24.47 5.04 3.32
N ASN A 74 25.79 5.23 3.28
CA ASN A 74 26.62 5.55 4.42
C ASN A 74 26.78 7.08 4.53
N PRO A 75 26.01 7.78 5.36
CA PRO A 75 25.99 9.24 5.36
C PRO A 75 27.32 9.87 5.76
N GLY A 76 28.15 9.16 6.53
CA GLY A 76 29.48 9.63 6.93
C GLY A 76 30.48 9.81 5.80
N GLU A 77 30.23 9.17 4.65
CA GLU A 77 31.08 9.28 3.46
C GLU A 77 30.71 10.48 2.57
N PHE A 78 29.65 11.21 2.93
CA PHE A 78 29.19 12.37 2.18
C PHE A 78 29.28 13.67 3.00
N MET A 79 29.51 14.76 2.29
CA MET A 79 29.47 16.11 2.85
C MET A 79 28.04 16.67 2.82
N PHE A 80 27.79 17.72 3.59
CA PHE A 80 26.45 18.31 3.69
C PHE A 80 25.87 18.76 2.33
N ASN A 81 26.69 19.42 1.49
CA ASN A 81 26.27 19.84 0.14
C ASN A 81 25.86 18.64 -0.72
N GLU A 82 26.59 17.52 -0.66
CA GLU A 82 26.33 16.30 -1.41
C GLU A 82 25.03 15.64 -0.96
N ILE A 83 24.78 15.58 0.35
CA ILE A 83 23.54 15.04 0.93
C ILE A 83 22.32 15.87 0.51
N MET A 84 22.43 17.20 0.49
CA MET A 84 21.32 18.05 0.05
C MET A 84 20.98 17.84 -1.44
N ILE A 85 21.97 17.57 -2.29
CA ILE A 85 21.76 17.19 -3.70
C ILE A 85 21.03 15.86 -3.80
N ILE A 86 21.47 14.84 -3.05
CA ILE A 86 20.82 13.52 -2.99
C ILE A 86 19.35 13.69 -2.61
N PHE A 87 19.06 14.41 -1.53
CA PHE A 87 17.69 14.57 -1.03
C PHE A 87 16.78 15.35 -2.00
N MET A 88 17.31 16.38 -2.66
CA MET A 88 16.57 17.10 -3.71
C MET A 88 16.25 16.21 -4.89
N ALA A 89 17.23 15.44 -5.37
CA ALA A 89 17.05 14.54 -6.50
C ALA A 89 15.97 13.47 -6.21
N VAL A 90 16.02 12.89 -5.02
CA VAL A 90 15.04 11.90 -4.55
C VAL A 90 13.64 12.48 -4.56
N MET A 91 13.40 13.60 -3.88
CA MET A 91 12.05 14.15 -3.74
C MET A 91 11.44 14.65 -5.06
N ILE A 92 12.28 15.20 -5.97
CA ILE A 92 11.81 15.58 -7.31
C ILE A 92 11.42 14.35 -8.12
N THR A 93 12.21 13.28 -8.04
CA THR A 93 11.94 12.03 -8.77
C THR A 93 10.66 11.38 -8.26
N ASP A 94 10.51 11.22 -6.95
CA ASP A 94 9.40 10.49 -6.33
C ASP A 94 8.05 11.12 -6.68
N ILE A 95 7.91 12.42 -6.54
CA ILE A 95 6.68 13.13 -6.92
C ILE A 95 6.31 12.89 -8.39
N LEU A 96 7.27 12.99 -9.30
CA LEU A 96 7.03 12.82 -10.72
C LEU A 96 6.63 11.39 -11.07
N LEU A 97 7.31 10.43 -10.46
CA LEU A 97 7.08 9.01 -10.69
C LEU A 97 5.71 8.57 -10.15
N LEU A 98 5.40 8.91 -8.90
CA LEU A 98 4.12 8.59 -8.29
C LEU A 98 2.94 9.28 -8.98
N ASP A 99 3.09 10.55 -9.40
CA ASP A 99 2.04 11.25 -10.14
C ASP A 99 1.78 10.62 -11.50
N PHE A 100 2.82 10.12 -12.17
CA PHE A 100 2.68 9.35 -13.40
C PHE A 100 1.85 8.08 -13.20
N PHE A 101 2.19 7.23 -12.21
CA PHE A 101 1.44 6.01 -11.90
C PHE A 101 -0.01 6.29 -11.50
N ASN A 102 -0.25 7.31 -10.70
CA ASN A 102 -1.59 7.77 -10.34
C ASN A 102 -2.42 8.21 -11.55
N THR A 103 -1.77 8.84 -12.53
CA THR A 103 -2.44 9.31 -13.74
C THR A 103 -2.85 8.15 -14.64
N VAL A 104 -2.01 7.12 -14.71
CA VAL A 104 -2.32 5.86 -15.41
C VAL A 104 -3.33 5.00 -14.63
N GLY A 105 -3.45 5.22 -13.32
CA GLY A 105 -4.33 4.46 -12.42
C GLY A 105 -3.76 3.07 -12.09
N MET A 106 -2.45 2.94 -12.04
CA MET A 106 -1.76 1.71 -11.67
C MET A 106 -1.19 1.82 -10.24
N PRO A 107 -1.43 0.81 -9.38
CA PRO A 107 -0.79 0.77 -8.07
C PRO A 107 0.71 0.55 -8.21
N THR A 108 1.50 1.36 -7.52
CA THR A 108 2.94 1.18 -7.39
C THR A 108 3.35 1.24 -5.92
N SER A 109 4.62 0.99 -5.63
CA SER A 109 5.12 1.01 -4.25
C SER A 109 5.94 2.26 -4.00
N THR A 110 5.46 3.09 -3.10
CA THR A 110 6.19 4.26 -2.60
C THR A 110 7.48 3.85 -1.88
N THR A 111 7.47 2.73 -1.14
CA THR A 111 8.68 2.20 -0.49
C THR A 111 9.74 1.78 -1.51
N VAL A 112 9.34 1.14 -2.62
CA VAL A 112 10.30 0.76 -3.68
C VAL A 112 10.82 2.00 -4.38
N SER A 113 9.96 2.97 -4.68
CA SER A 113 10.36 4.26 -5.28
C SER A 113 11.48 4.90 -4.45
N ILE A 114 11.20 5.24 -3.21
CA ILE A 114 12.15 5.97 -2.34
C ILE A 114 13.47 5.21 -2.10
N VAL A 115 13.42 3.87 -1.96
CA VAL A 115 14.61 3.04 -1.75
C VAL A 115 15.53 3.08 -2.98
N PHE A 116 14.96 2.92 -4.18
CA PHE A 116 15.75 2.94 -5.40
C PHE A 116 16.16 4.34 -5.83
N GLU A 117 15.41 5.38 -5.47
CA GLU A 117 15.80 6.78 -5.65
C GLU A 117 16.98 7.16 -4.76
N LEU A 118 16.92 6.83 -3.47
CA LEU A 118 18.03 7.03 -2.55
C LEU A 118 19.28 6.28 -3.03
N LEU A 119 19.11 5.04 -3.48
CA LEU A 119 20.21 4.25 -4.02
C LEU A 119 20.79 4.88 -5.30
N GLY A 120 19.94 5.29 -6.24
CA GLY A 120 20.36 5.89 -7.51
C GLY A 120 21.07 7.22 -7.34
N ALA A 121 20.50 8.12 -6.53
CA ALA A 121 21.09 9.42 -6.24
C ALA A 121 22.42 9.27 -5.48
N SER A 122 22.49 8.37 -4.49
CA SER A 122 23.73 8.13 -3.71
C SER A 122 24.82 7.49 -4.56
N VAL A 123 24.48 6.55 -5.45
CA VAL A 123 25.44 5.94 -6.38
C VAL A 123 25.98 7.00 -7.35
N ALA A 124 25.12 7.87 -7.90
CA ALA A 124 25.55 8.94 -8.80
C ALA A 124 26.54 9.90 -8.10
N MET A 125 26.22 10.34 -6.88
CA MET A 125 27.10 11.21 -6.10
C MET A 125 28.41 10.51 -5.71
N ALA A 126 28.36 9.24 -5.34
CA ALA A 126 29.55 8.45 -5.05
C ALA A 126 30.47 8.34 -6.29
N LEU A 127 29.90 8.08 -7.47
CA LEU A 127 30.67 8.00 -8.73
C LEU A 127 31.32 9.34 -9.10
N ILE A 128 30.63 10.45 -8.88
CA ILE A 128 31.18 11.80 -9.09
C ILE A 128 32.38 12.00 -8.19
N LYS A 129 32.25 11.69 -6.90
CA LYS A 129 33.31 11.86 -5.90
C LYS A 129 34.51 10.98 -6.18
N ILE A 130 34.27 9.69 -6.45
CA ILE A 130 35.33 8.73 -6.83
C ILE A 130 36.07 9.19 -8.09
N GLY A 131 35.33 9.73 -9.09
CA GLY A 131 35.94 10.27 -10.31
C GLY A 131 36.83 11.50 -10.05
N MET A 132 36.47 12.37 -9.10
CA MET A 132 37.33 13.50 -8.68
C MET A 132 38.60 13.05 -7.95
N ASP A 133 38.50 12.00 -7.13
CA ASP A 133 39.59 11.47 -6.33
C ASP A 133 40.46 10.45 -7.09
N ASN A 134 40.23 10.22 -8.37
CA ASN A 134 40.89 9.18 -9.20
C ASN A 134 40.78 7.77 -8.59
N GLY A 135 39.70 7.48 -7.86
CA GLY A 135 39.42 6.19 -7.25
C GLY A 135 38.93 5.12 -8.22
N SER A 136 38.72 3.92 -7.73
CA SER A 136 38.18 2.80 -8.50
C SER A 136 36.65 2.70 -8.42
N PHE A 137 36.01 2.21 -9.48
CA PHE A 137 34.55 1.92 -9.46
C PHE A 137 34.14 1.00 -8.30
N SER A 138 35.03 0.10 -7.85
CA SER A 138 34.79 -0.76 -6.68
C SER A 138 34.57 0.01 -5.38
N ASP A 139 35.06 1.25 -5.28
CA ASP A 139 34.98 2.05 -4.06
C ASP A 139 33.55 2.54 -3.78
N VAL A 140 32.63 2.45 -4.76
CA VAL A 140 31.18 2.72 -4.57
C VAL A 140 30.60 1.92 -3.39
N VAL A 141 31.12 0.71 -3.12
CA VAL A 141 30.67 -0.13 -2.00
C VAL A 141 30.86 0.55 -0.64
N ASN A 142 31.83 1.45 -0.50
CA ASN A 142 32.07 2.17 0.75
C ASN A 142 30.97 3.22 1.03
N TYR A 143 30.41 3.80 -0.02
CA TYR A 143 29.37 4.83 0.04
C TYR A 143 27.96 4.25 0.26
N ILE A 144 27.73 3.01 -0.13
CA ILE A 144 26.43 2.35 -0.09
C ILE A 144 26.38 1.31 1.04
N ASN A 145 25.31 1.33 1.82
CA ASN A 145 25.04 0.30 2.82
C ASN A 145 24.53 -0.98 2.13
N THR A 146 25.44 -1.68 1.44
CA THR A 146 25.11 -2.82 0.59
C THR A 146 24.40 -3.94 1.33
N SER A 147 24.79 -4.23 2.57
CA SER A 147 24.14 -5.25 3.41
C SER A 147 22.67 -4.92 3.67
N LYS A 148 22.39 -3.69 4.08
CA LYS A 148 21.03 -3.24 4.40
C LYS A 148 20.19 -3.10 3.13
N ALA A 149 20.74 -2.50 2.08
CA ALA A 149 20.07 -2.38 0.78
C ALA A 149 19.68 -3.76 0.21
N THR A 150 20.58 -4.73 0.25
CA THR A 150 20.31 -6.11 -0.19
C THR A 150 19.21 -6.76 0.65
N GLN A 151 19.24 -6.60 1.97
CA GLN A 151 18.18 -7.13 2.85
C GLN A 151 16.80 -6.52 2.50
N ILE A 152 16.73 -5.23 2.24
CA ILE A 152 15.50 -4.53 1.87
C ILE A 152 14.99 -5.05 0.51
N ILE A 153 15.84 -5.08 -0.49
CA ILE A 153 15.47 -5.53 -1.85
C ILE A 153 15.00 -6.99 -1.84
N LEU A 154 15.75 -7.88 -1.19
CA LEU A 154 15.37 -9.29 -1.07
C LEU A 154 14.08 -9.45 -0.26
N GLY A 155 13.89 -8.66 0.80
CA GLY A 155 12.66 -8.64 1.58
C GLY A 155 11.44 -8.25 0.73
N ILE A 156 11.57 -7.22 -0.10
CA ILE A 156 10.52 -6.78 -1.02
C ILE A 156 10.18 -7.89 -2.03
N LEU A 157 11.18 -8.48 -2.68
CA LEU A 157 10.98 -9.55 -3.66
C LEU A 157 10.35 -10.80 -3.03
N LEU A 158 10.83 -11.21 -1.88
CA LEU A 158 10.31 -12.37 -1.16
C LEU A 158 8.87 -12.13 -0.70
N SER A 159 8.52 -10.91 -0.30
CA SER A 159 7.18 -10.56 0.15
C SER A 159 6.11 -10.83 -0.89
N VAL A 160 6.41 -10.68 -2.18
CA VAL A 160 5.50 -10.96 -3.30
C VAL A 160 5.06 -12.43 -3.29
N VAL A 161 6.03 -13.34 -3.21
CA VAL A 161 5.78 -14.79 -3.23
C VAL A 161 5.10 -15.25 -1.94
N VAL A 162 5.59 -14.77 -0.79
CA VAL A 162 5.06 -15.13 0.52
C VAL A 162 3.62 -14.65 0.69
N ALA A 163 3.33 -13.39 0.33
CA ALA A 163 1.99 -12.81 0.44
C ALA A 163 0.97 -13.55 -0.43
N PHE A 164 1.33 -13.84 -1.68
CA PHE A 164 0.48 -14.61 -2.58
C PHE A 164 0.18 -16.01 -2.02
N SER A 165 1.23 -16.74 -1.62
CA SER A 165 1.12 -18.13 -1.18
C SER A 165 0.33 -18.25 0.13
N ILE A 166 0.63 -17.40 1.13
CA ILE A 166 -0.08 -17.41 2.42
C ILE A 166 -1.53 -16.96 2.21
N GLY A 167 -1.78 -15.92 1.41
CA GLY A 167 -3.13 -15.48 1.06
C GLY A 167 -3.95 -16.62 0.44
N ALA A 168 -3.37 -17.35 -0.52
CA ALA A 168 -4.03 -18.48 -1.17
C ALA A 168 -4.33 -19.63 -0.19
N ILE A 169 -3.36 -20.00 0.65
CA ILE A 169 -3.51 -21.09 1.62
C ILE A 169 -4.57 -20.75 2.68
N VAL A 170 -4.50 -19.55 3.27
CA VAL A 170 -5.45 -19.15 4.32
C VAL A 170 -6.86 -19.03 3.76
N GLN A 171 -7.02 -18.49 2.55
CA GLN A 171 -8.33 -18.43 1.90
C GLN A 171 -8.89 -19.81 1.58
N TRP A 172 -8.07 -20.73 1.09
CA TRP A 172 -8.47 -22.09 0.82
C TRP A 172 -9.00 -22.80 2.09
N ILE A 173 -8.26 -22.68 3.19
CA ILE A 173 -8.68 -23.23 4.49
C ILE A 173 -9.98 -22.57 4.95
N SER A 174 -10.06 -21.22 4.87
CA SER A 174 -11.25 -20.47 5.28
C SER A 174 -12.48 -20.88 4.46
N ARG A 175 -12.31 -21.11 3.16
CA ARG A 175 -13.41 -21.55 2.27
C ARG A 175 -13.85 -22.98 2.55
N LEU A 176 -12.94 -23.88 2.86
CA LEU A 176 -13.28 -25.23 3.30
C LEU A 176 -14.12 -25.24 4.58
N LEU A 177 -13.80 -24.36 5.54
CA LEU A 177 -14.50 -24.29 6.81
C LEU A 177 -15.85 -23.58 6.69
N LEU A 178 -15.88 -22.41 6.05
CA LEU A 178 -17.04 -21.51 6.03
C LEU A 178 -17.94 -21.71 4.80
N SER A 179 -17.39 -22.07 3.64
CA SER A 179 -18.06 -22.07 2.32
C SER A 179 -18.65 -20.69 1.95
N TYR A 180 -19.33 -20.58 0.81
CA TYR A 180 -20.07 -19.36 0.45
C TYR A 180 -21.37 -19.18 1.25
N ASN A 181 -21.93 -20.27 1.77
CA ASN A 181 -23.16 -20.27 2.57
C ASN A 181 -22.85 -20.17 4.07
N PHE A 182 -21.91 -19.29 4.45
CA PHE A 182 -21.47 -19.13 5.86
C PHE A 182 -22.61 -18.69 6.77
N GLU A 183 -23.62 -17.97 6.28
CA GLU A 183 -24.79 -17.54 7.06
C GLU A 183 -25.65 -18.72 7.56
N THR A 184 -25.63 -19.86 6.87
CA THR A 184 -26.35 -21.08 7.28
C THR A 184 -25.57 -21.91 8.29
N LYS A 185 -24.33 -21.56 8.59
CA LYS A 185 -23.49 -22.27 9.55
C LYS A 185 -23.89 -21.94 10.99
N PRO A 186 -23.67 -22.86 11.94
CA PRO A 186 -23.87 -22.58 13.36
C PRO A 186 -23.05 -21.36 13.80
N SER A 187 -23.63 -20.52 14.66
CA SER A 187 -23.04 -19.27 15.13
C SER A 187 -21.62 -19.42 15.71
N TRP A 188 -21.31 -20.57 16.30
CA TRP A 188 -19.97 -20.85 16.86
C TRP A 188 -18.87 -20.90 15.79
N VAL A 189 -19.20 -21.31 14.55
CA VAL A 189 -18.21 -21.37 13.45
C VAL A 189 -17.76 -19.95 13.05
N GLY A 190 -18.72 -19.04 12.87
CA GLY A 190 -18.44 -17.64 12.64
C GLY A 190 -17.73 -16.97 13.81
N ALA A 191 -18.09 -17.36 15.04
CA ALA A 191 -17.47 -16.85 16.26
C ALA A 191 -16.00 -17.25 16.40
N VAL A 192 -15.65 -18.50 16.10
CA VAL A 192 -14.26 -18.98 16.12
C VAL A 192 -13.44 -18.29 15.04
N PHE A 193 -13.96 -18.19 13.81
CA PHE A 193 -13.29 -17.45 12.73
C PHE A 193 -13.09 -15.98 13.10
N GLY A 194 -14.13 -15.33 13.63
CA GLY A 194 -14.09 -13.96 14.11
C GLY A 194 -13.07 -13.77 15.22
N GLY A 195 -13.04 -14.69 16.17
CA GLY A 195 -12.09 -14.68 17.27
C GLY A 195 -10.63 -14.77 16.82
N ILE A 196 -10.33 -15.68 15.90
CA ILE A 196 -8.98 -15.81 15.32
C ILE A 196 -8.61 -14.55 14.53
N ALA A 197 -9.51 -14.07 13.67
CA ALA A 197 -9.26 -12.87 12.85
C ALA A 197 -9.06 -11.62 13.70
N LEU A 198 -9.92 -11.38 14.68
CA LEU A 198 -9.82 -10.22 15.58
C LEU A 198 -8.57 -10.31 16.47
N THR A 199 -8.20 -11.51 16.95
CA THR A 199 -6.95 -11.69 17.69
C THR A 199 -5.74 -11.34 16.86
N ALA A 200 -5.67 -11.84 15.63
CA ALA A 200 -4.57 -11.53 14.72
C ALA A 200 -4.45 -10.03 14.45
N LEU A 201 -5.58 -9.37 14.17
CA LEU A 201 -5.63 -7.93 13.93
C LEU A 201 -5.29 -7.11 15.18
N THR A 202 -5.85 -7.50 16.35
CA THR A 202 -5.60 -6.77 17.62
C THR A 202 -4.15 -6.93 18.05
N TYR A 203 -3.59 -8.12 17.97
CA TYR A 203 -2.17 -8.35 18.26
C TYR A 203 -1.28 -7.50 17.36
N PHE A 204 -1.58 -7.45 16.07
CA PHE A 204 -0.89 -6.60 15.12
C PHE A 204 -0.96 -5.11 15.48
N ILE A 205 -2.15 -4.59 15.80
CA ILE A 205 -2.37 -3.19 16.18
C ILE A 205 -1.59 -2.86 17.46
N LEU A 206 -1.67 -3.74 18.47
CA LEU A 206 -0.94 -3.56 19.73
C LEU A 206 0.57 -3.58 19.54
N MET A 207 1.09 -4.54 18.79
CA MET A 207 2.54 -4.63 18.54
C MET A 207 3.08 -3.41 17.79
N LYS A 208 2.32 -2.90 16.81
CA LYS A 208 2.71 -1.67 16.10
C LYS A 208 2.57 -0.42 16.96
N GLY A 209 1.43 -0.28 17.64
CA GLY A 209 1.14 0.89 18.45
C GLY A 209 2.09 1.01 19.64
N ILE A 210 2.37 -0.09 20.35
CA ILE A 210 3.21 -0.05 21.55
C ILE A 210 4.69 0.11 21.24
N LYS A 211 5.23 -0.59 20.22
CA LYS A 211 6.68 -0.53 19.89
C LYS A 211 7.21 0.88 19.62
N GLY A 212 6.37 1.78 19.13
CA GLY A 212 6.71 3.17 18.86
C GLY A 212 6.65 4.10 20.06
N THR A 213 6.13 3.65 21.22
CA THR A 213 5.88 4.48 22.40
C THR A 213 6.96 4.30 23.48
N SER A 214 7.02 5.27 24.42
CA SER A 214 7.79 5.13 25.65
C SER A 214 7.33 3.96 26.51
N TYR A 215 6.02 3.65 26.46
CA TYR A 215 5.40 2.53 27.20
C TYR A 215 5.99 1.17 26.86
N ALA A 216 6.52 0.97 25.65
CA ALA A 216 7.18 -0.29 25.28
C ALA A 216 8.33 -0.67 26.20
N LYS A 217 8.98 0.31 26.81
CA LYS A 217 10.13 0.17 27.72
C LYS A 217 9.76 0.17 29.20
N GLU A 218 8.48 0.45 29.53
CA GLU A 218 8.01 0.39 30.90
C GLU A 218 7.89 -1.06 31.37
N SER A 219 8.25 -1.32 32.60
CA SER A 219 8.15 -2.61 33.27
C SER A 219 7.09 -2.54 34.37
N PHE A 220 6.30 -3.60 34.50
CA PHE A 220 5.27 -3.72 35.53
C PHE A 220 5.46 -5.02 36.30
N ASP A 221 5.29 -4.97 37.62
CA ASP A 221 5.42 -6.15 38.50
C ASP A 221 4.39 -7.25 38.13
N LEU A 222 3.21 -6.86 37.62
CA LEU A 222 2.16 -7.75 37.13
C LEU A 222 2.62 -8.69 36.00
N ILE A 223 3.63 -8.29 35.24
CA ILE A 223 4.20 -9.07 34.13
C ILE A 223 5.60 -9.59 34.44
N GLY A 224 5.94 -9.69 35.76
CA GLY A 224 7.22 -10.23 36.20
C GLY A 224 8.40 -9.26 36.09
N GLY A 225 8.16 -7.95 36.09
CA GLY A 225 9.21 -6.92 36.04
C GLY A 225 9.90 -6.78 34.68
N VAL A 226 9.45 -7.47 33.64
CA VAL A 226 9.95 -7.34 32.27
C VAL A 226 9.28 -6.16 31.56
N THR A 227 9.88 -5.68 30.47
CA THR A 227 9.25 -4.60 29.68
C THR A 227 8.01 -5.11 28.97
N ILE A 228 7.03 -4.24 28.71
CA ILE A 228 5.81 -4.59 27.94
C ILE A 228 6.20 -5.22 26.59
N LYS A 229 7.20 -4.66 25.91
CA LYS A 229 7.69 -5.18 24.64
C LYS A 229 8.20 -6.62 24.78
N ASP A 230 9.08 -6.87 25.75
CA ASP A 230 9.68 -8.20 25.97
C ASP A 230 8.63 -9.20 26.41
N PHE A 231 7.67 -8.78 27.24
CA PHE A 231 6.54 -9.63 27.62
C PHE A 231 5.71 -10.07 26.41
N LEU A 232 5.36 -9.12 25.51
CA LEU A 232 4.59 -9.42 24.31
C LEU A 232 5.37 -10.30 23.31
N GLU A 233 6.70 -10.10 23.18
CA GLU A 233 7.54 -10.87 22.26
C GLU A 233 7.82 -12.28 22.78
N ASN A 234 8.03 -12.45 24.08
CA ASN A 234 8.34 -13.75 24.68
C ASN A 234 7.12 -14.64 24.90
N ASN A 235 5.93 -14.05 25.02
CA ASN A 235 4.70 -14.80 25.34
C ASN A 235 3.70 -14.82 24.16
N VAL A 236 4.15 -14.67 22.91
CA VAL A 236 3.28 -14.59 21.71
C VAL A 236 2.27 -15.73 21.68
N PHE A 237 2.72 -16.96 21.86
CA PHE A 237 1.88 -18.15 21.76
C PHE A 237 0.75 -18.16 22.81
N GLN A 238 1.07 -17.86 24.07
CA GLN A 238 0.09 -17.79 25.15
C GLN A 238 -0.90 -16.65 24.93
N ILE A 239 -0.39 -15.46 24.55
CA ILE A 239 -1.22 -14.28 24.25
C ILE A 239 -2.19 -14.61 23.11
N VAL A 240 -1.71 -15.18 22.02
CA VAL A 240 -2.56 -15.54 20.87
C VAL A 240 -3.62 -16.56 21.25
N ILE A 241 -3.31 -17.60 22.04
CA ILE A 241 -4.29 -18.60 22.47
C ILE A 241 -5.36 -17.97 23.38
N TYR A 242 -4.93 -17.27 24.44
CA TYR A 242 -5.89 -16.69 25.40
C TYR A 242 -6.76 -15.60 24.76
N THR A 243 -6.16 -14.74 23.93
CA THR A 243 -6.93 -13.70 23.22
C THR A 243 -7.83 -14.31 22.15
N SER A 244 -7.42 -15.40 21.46
CA SER A 244 -8.30 -16.11 20.51
C SER A 244 -9.50 -16.73 21.21
N ALA A 245 -9.31 -17.37 22.36
CA ALA A 245 -10.41 -17.92 23.15
C ALA A 245 -11.36 -16.80 23.64
N LEU A 246 -10.81 -15.71 24.18
CA LEU A 246 -11.60 -14.58 24.65
C LEU A 246 -12.36 -13.90 23.50
N MET A 247 -11.69 -13.60 22.37
CA MET A 247 -12.31 -12.96 21.21
C MET A 247 -13.35 -13.87 20.55
N SER A 248 -13.15 -15.20 20.55
CA SER A 248 -14.16 -16.14 20.07
C SER A 248 -15.40 -16.14 20.96
N LEU A 249 -15.22 -16.12 22.29
CA LEU A 249 -16.32 -16.03 23.24
C LEU A 249 -17.10 -14.71 23.08
N LEU A 250 -16.39 -13.60 22.99
CA LEU A 250 -16.99 -12.28 22.72
C LEU A 250 -17.74 -12.27 21.38
N SER A 251 -17.13 -12.79 20.32
CA SER A 251 -17.75 -12.90 19.00
C SER A 251 -19.02 -13.73 19.05
N TYR A 252 -19.01 -14.86 19.78
CA TYR A 252 -20.19 -15.68 19.99
C TYR A 252 -21.30 -14.91 20.73
N ALA A 253 -20.95 -14.18 21.79
CA ALA A 253 -21.88 -13.35 22.53
C ALA A 253 -22.48 -12.24 21.64
N PHE A 254 -21.67 -11.57 20.83
CA PHE A 254 -22.14 -10.55 19.90
C PHE A 254 -23.09 -11.11 18.83
N ILE A 255 -22.79 -12.26 18.25
CA ILE A 255 -23.67 -12.93 17.28
C ILE A 255 -24.98 -13.35 17.95
N GLN A 256 -24.91 -13.98 19.13
CA GLN A 256 -26.06 -14.64 19.75
C GLN A 256 -27.01 -13.63 20.41
N PHE A 257 -26.48 -12.67 21.18
CA PHE A 257 -27.29 -11.73 21.97
C PHE A 257 -27.63 -10.46 21.23
N PHE A 258 -26.69 -9.92 20.44
CA PHE A 258 -26.88 -8.65 19.77
C PHE A 258 -27.19 -8.82 18.27
N LYS A 259 -27.13 -10.03 17.74
CA LYS A 259 -27.32 -10.35 16.31
C LYS A 259 -26.43 -9.50 15.38
N PHE A 260 -25.25 -9.11 15.87
CA PHE A 260 -24.28 -8.38 15.08
C PHE A 260 -23.58 -9.30 14.07
N ASP A 261 -23.37 -8.76 12.87
CA ASP A 261 -22.55 -9.40 11.86
C ASP A 261 -21.06 -9.22 12.19
N ILE A 262 -20.44 -10.29 12.67
CA ILE A 262 -19.04 -10.31 13.09
C ILE A 262 -18.08 -9.94 11.95
N TYR A 263 -18.44 -10.24 10.70
CA TYR A 263 -17.61 -9.93 9.54
C TYR A 263 -17.50 -8.42 9.31
N LYS A 264 -18.56 -7.65 9.60
CA LYS A 264 -18.51 -6.17 9.58
C LYS A 264 -17.48 -5.64 10.57
N ILE A 265 -17.42 -6.23 11.77
CA ILE A 265 -16.46 -5.85 12.80
C ILE A 265 -15.04 -6.18 12.34
N ILE A 266 -14.82 -7.38 11.78
CA ILE A 266 -13.50 -7.79 11.26
C ILE A 266 -13.04 -6.84 10.15
N ILE A 267 -13.92 -6.49 9.22
CA ILE A 267 -13.59 -5.57 8.12
C ILE A 267 -13.28 -4.17 8.67
N ALA A 268 -14.04 -3.66 9.63
CA ALA A 268 -13.79 -2.35 10.24
C ALA A 268 -12.44 -2.34 10.98
N VAL A 269 -12.20 -3.31 11.86
CA VAL A 269 -10.94 -3.43 12.63
C VAL A 269 -9.76 -3.68 11.71
N GLY A 270 -9.94 -4.51 10.68
CA GLY A 270 -8.91 -4.79 9.68
C GLY A 270 -8.55 -3.56 8.85
N THR A 271 -9.54 -2.78 8.42
CA THR A 271 -9.32 -1.51 7.71
C THR A 271 -8.58 -0.51 8.60
N PHE A 272 -8.98 -0.37 9.85
CA PHE A 272 -8.27 0.44 10.84
C PHE A 272 -6.82 -0.01 11.01
N GLY A 273 -6.60 -1.32 11.22
CA GLY A 273 -5.27 -1.89 11.43
C GLY A 273 -4.35 -1.70 10.23
N LEU A 274 -4.84 -1.94 9.00
CA LEU A 274 -4.05 -1.71 7.79
C LEU A 274 -3.78 -0.23 7.53
N ALA A 275 -4.74 0.65 7.79
CA ALA A 275 -4.55 2.10 7.66
C ALA A 275 -3.50 2.62 8.67
N LEU A 276 -3.53 2.10 9.91
CA LEU A 276 -2.52 2.38 10.94
C LEU A 276 -1.15 1.85 10.54
N ALA A 277 -1.09 0.64 9.99
CA ALA A 277 0.14 0.03 9.53
C ALA A 277 0.75 0.79 8.34
N PHE A 278 -0.08 1.15 7.38
CA PHE A 278 0.30 1.97 6.24
C PHE A 278 0.95 3.28 6.73
N ALA A 279 0.23 4.07 7.51
CA ALA A 279 0.78 5.33 8.01
C ALA A 279 2.05 5.13 8.85
N GLY A 280 2.09 4.10 9.70
CA GLY A 280 3.26 3.78 10.52
C GLY A 280 4.48 3.30 9.73
N ASN A 281 4.29 2.71 8.54
CA ASN A 281 5.36 2.19 7.69
C ASN A 281 5.74 3.16 6.57
N ASP A 282 4.74 3.74 5.88
CA ASP A 282 4.96 4.44 4.62
C ASP A 282 5.10 5.95 4.79
N LEU A 283 4.80 6.52 5.96
CA LEU A 283 5.01 7.94 6.21
C LEU A 283 6.48 8.37 6.01
N VAL A 284 7.44 7.48 6.32
CA VAL A 284 8.86 7.75 6.09
C VAL A 284 9.20 7.96 4.62
N ASN A 285 8.46 7.36 3.72
CA ASN A 285 8.68 7.51 2.28
C ASN A 285 8.44 8.95 1.85
N PHE A 286 7.43 9.62 2.43
CA PHE A 286 7.02 10.97 2.05
C PHE A 286 7.77 12.09 2.78
N ILE A 287 7.99 11.94 4.09
CA ILE A 287 8.59 13.00 4.91
C ILE A 287 9.95 12.64 5.48
N GLY A 288 10.41 11.39 5.33
CA GLY A 288 11.68 10.93 5.90
C GLY A 288 12.88 11.67 5.35
N VAL A 289 12.94 11.86 4.03
CA VAL A 289 14.01 12.61 3.34
C VAL A 289 13.98 14.10 3.69
N PRO A 290 12.85 14.82 3.63
CA PRO A 290 12.76 16.21 4.09
C PRO A 290 13.15 16.42 5.56
N ILE A 291 12.76 15.50 6.45
CA ILE A 291 13.17 15.56 7.87
C ILE A 291 14.67 15.33 8.02
N ALA A 292 15.24 14.38 7.28
CA ALA A 292 16.68 14.16 7.27
C ALA A 292 17.44 15.40 6.76
N ALA A 293 16.93 16.06 5.72
CA ALA A 293 17.49 17.30 5.20
C ALA A 293 17.45 18.43 6.23
N TRP A 294 16.32 18.58 6.94
CA TRP A 294 16.20 19.57 8.00
C TRP A 294 17.19 19.30 9.14
N GLN A 295 17.29 18.06 9.61
CA GLN A 295 18.27 17.66 10.63
C GLN A 295 19.71 17.87 10.17
N SER A 296 19.99 17.65 8.90
CA SER A 296 21.30 17.93 8.28
C SER A 296 21.61 19.42 8.29
N TYR A 297 20.63 20.25 7.94
CA TYR A 297 20.77 21.70 7.92
C TYR A 297 21.00 22.28 9.33
N GLU A 298 20.26 21.82 10.34
CA GLU A 298 20.47 22.22 11.74
C GLU A 298 21.88 21.85 12.24
N ALA A 299 22.33 20.63 11.95
CA ALA A 299 23.65 20.18 12.36
C ALA A 299 24.79 20.96 11.68
N TRP A 300 24.61 21.22 10.37
CA TRP A 300 25.58 22.02 9.62
C TRP A 300 25.65 23.46 10.11
N THR A 301 24.53 24.14 10.28
CA THR A 301 24.50 25.53 10.78
C THR A 301 25.08 25.65 12.18
N ALA A 302 24.88 24.67 13.04
CA ALA A 302 25.47 24.62 14.37
C ALA A 302 26.98 24.39 14.36
N SER A 303 27.55 23.79 13.31
CA SER A 303 28.97 23.48 13.20
C SER A 303 29.84 24.70 12.84
N GLY A 304 29.27 25.68 12.14
CA GLY A 304 30.01 26.84 11.60
C GLY A 304 31.03 26.52 10.50
N LEU A 305 31.04 25.27 9.99
CA LEU A 305 31.95 24.82 8.93
C LEU A 305 31.35 25.13 7.53
N ALA A 306 32.21 25.14 6.51
CA ALA A 306 31.75 25.22 5.14
C ALA A 306 30.94 23.97 4.74
N ALA A 307 29.99 24.12 3.81
CA ALA A 307 29.08 23.02 3.43
C ALA A 307 29.81 21.83 2.80
N ASN A 308 30.93 22.05 2.16
CA ASN A 308 31.81 21.04 1.55
C ASN A 308 32.87 20.48 2.51
N GLU A 309 32.89 20.92 3.78
CA GLU A 309 33.80 20.45 4.81
C GLU A 309 33.08 19.73 5.96
N PHE A 310 31.75 19.89 6.04
CA PHE A 310 30.96 19.27 7.09
C PHE A 310 30.50 17.88 6.70
N GLY A 311 31.13 16.84 7.29
CA GLY A 311 30.78 15.44 7.07
C GLY A 311 29.47 15.05 7.77
N MET A 312 28.62 14.29 7.09
CA MET A 312 27.26 13.96 7.53
C MET A 312 27.13 12.72 8.41
N GLY A 313 28.20 12.35 9.13
CA GLY A 313 28.18 11.27 10.12
C GLY A 313 27.09 11.42 11.21
N VAL A 314 26.62 12.64 11.46
CA VAL A 314 25.54 12.93 12.40
C VAL A 314 24.23 12.20 12.03
N LEU A 315 23.95 11.97 10.75
CA LEU A 315 22.77 11.23 10.29
C LEU A 315 22.81 9.74 10.66
N ALA A 316 23.98 9.20 10.95
CA ALA A 316 24.11 7.83 11.44
C ALA A 316 23.61 7.67 12.88
N THR A 317 23.48 8.76 13.64
CA THR A 317 22.93 8.74 15.00
C THR A 317 21.41 8.71 15.01
N LYS A 318 20.82 8.31 16.14
CA LYS A 318 19.37 8.31 16.31
C LYS A 318 18.89 9.70 16.72
N VAL A 319 18.25 10.41 15.81
CA VAL A 319 17.64 11.72 16.06
C VAL A 319 16.12 11.57 16.15
N PRO A 320 15.46 12.00 17.23
CA PRO A 320 14.01 11.95 17.35
C PRO A 320 13.35 12.91 16.36
N THR A 321 12.24 12.45 15.77
CA THR A 321 11.41 13.30 14.90
C THR A 321 10.42 14.08 15.75
N PRO A 322 10.27 15.40 15.57
CA PRO A 322 9.27 16.18 16.29
C PRO A 322 7.85 15.69 16.02
N ASN A 323 7.10 15.42 17.09
CA ASN A 323 5.73 14.89 16.99
C ASN A 323 4.79 15.82 16.22
N ILE A 324 5.02 17.12 16.26
CA ILE A 324 4.20 18.10 15.54
C ILE A 324 4.23 17.87 14.03
N LEU A 325 5.39 17.50 13.46
CA LEU A 325 5.50 17.20 12.02
C LEU A 325 4.73 15.93 11.65
N LEU A 326 4.76 14.92 12.52
CA LEU A 326 4.00 13.69 12.34
C LEU A 326 2.48 13.94 12.38
N VAL A 327 2.02 14.80 13.30
CA VAL A 327 0.62 15.20 13.39
C VAL A 327 0.19 16.00 12.15
N CYS A 328 0.98 16.98 11.72
CA CYS A 328 0.71 17.74 10.50
C CYS A 328 0.62 16.84 9.26
N ALA A 329 1.57 15.91 9.12
CA ALA A 329 1.56 14.95 8.03
C ALA A 329 0.30 14.05 8.08
N GLY A 330 -0.10 13.59 9.27
CA GLY A 330 -1.32 12.82 9.47
C GLY A 330 -2.58 13.57 9.04
N VAL A 331 -2.66 14.87 9.35
CA VAL A 331 -3.76 15.72 8.88
C VAL A 331 -3.78 15.82 7.35
N VAL A 332 -2.64 16.06 6.71
CA VAL A 332 -2.53 16.12 5.24
C VAL A 332 -2.94 14.79 4.61
N MET A 333 -2.49 13.66 5.16
CA MET A 333 -2.87 12.32 4.68
C MET A 333 -4.38 12.08 4.77
N VAL A 334 -5.01 12.43 5.90
CA VAL A 334 -6.47 12.29 6.08
C VAL A 334 -7.24 13.18 5.10
N LEU A 335 -6.84 14.43 4.95
CA LEU A 335 -7.47 15.34 3.97
C LEU A 335 -7.33 14.78 2.54
N THR A 336 -6.14 14.28 2.19
CA THR A 336 -5.90 13.65 0.88
C THR A 336 -6.81 12.45 0.65
N LEU A 337 -6.95 11.58 1.65
CA LEU A 337 -7.82 10.41 1.56
C LEU A 337 -9.28 10.79 1.21
N TRP A 338 -9.80 11.85 1.82
CA TRP A 338 -11.17 12.30 1.56
C TRP A 338 -11.36 12.98 0.21
N PHE A 339 -10.38 13.76 -0.25
CA PHE A 339 -10.54 14.63 -1.42
C PHE A 339 -9.89 14.12 -2.70
N SER A 340 -9.02 13.10 -2.66
CA SER A 340 -8.34 12.58 -3.84
C SER A 340 -9.25 11.80 -4.77
N LYS A 341 -9.39 12.30 -6.00
CA LYS A 341 -10.07 11.59 -7.08
C LYS A 341 -9.19 10.52 -7.74
N LYS A 342 -7.86 10.69 -7.67
CA LYS A 342 -6.90 9.74 -8.24
C LYS A 342 -6.89 8.42 -7.49
N ALA A 343 -7.02 8.43 -6.16
CA ALA A 343 -7.13 7.25 -5.32
C ALA A 343 -8.25 6.29 -5.79
N LYS A 344 -9.40 6.83 -6.18
CA LYS A 344 -10.52 6.02 -6.67
C LYS A 344 -10.19 5.20 -7.93
N ARG A 345 -9.31 5.70 -8.81
CA ARG A 345 -8.91 4.97 -10.03
C ARG A 345 -7.99 3.81 -9.71
N VAL A 346 -7.04 4.00 -8.80
CA VAL A 346 -6.11 2.96 -8.37
C VAL A 346 -6.88 1.83 -7.69
N VAL A 347 -7.80 2.18 -6.76
CA VAL A 347 -8.70 1.22 -6.10
C VAL A 347 -9.52 0.43 -7.13
N LYS A 348 -10.08 1.10 -8.15
CA LYS A 348 -10.87 0.43 -9.20
C LYS A 348 -10.03 -0.61 -9.97
N THR A 349 -8.79 -0.30 -10.33
CA THR A 349 -7.91 -1.25 -11.05
C THR A 349 -7.69 -2.52 -10.25
N GLU A 350 -7.41 -2.42 -8.96
CA GLU A 350 -7.19 -3.59 -8.10
C GLU A 350 -8.48 -4.38 -7.87
N LEU A 351 -9.61 -3.69 -7.67
CA LEU A 351 -10.92 -4.32 -7.55
C LEU A 351 -11.30 -5.09 -8.81
N ASP A 352 -11.03 -4.53 -10.00
CA ASP A 352 -11.30 -5.19 -11.26
C ASP A 352 -10.49 -6.49 -11.41
N LEU A 353 -9.20 -6.49 -11.04
CA LEU A 353 -8.36 -7.69 -11.09
C LEU A 353 -8.76 -8.76 -10.07
N SER A 354 -9.29 -8.39 -8.91
CA SER A 354 -9.69 -9.29 -7.83
C SER A 354 -11.16 -9.72 -7.88
N ASN A 355 -11.96 -9.22 -8.83
CA ASN A 355 -13.40 -9.42 -8.91
C ASN A 355 -13.77 -10.88 -9.23
N GLN A 356 -14.86 -11.38 -8.63
CA GLN A 356 -15.42 -12.72 -8.86
C GLN A 356 -16.39 -12.76 -10.04
N GLY A 357 -16.84 -11.61 -10.56
CA GLY A 357 -17.80 -11.52 -11.64
C GLY A 357 -17.17 -11.53 -13.04
N ASN A 358 -17.99 -11.72 -14.07
CA ASN A 358 -17.59 -11.50 -15.46
C ASN A 358 -17.48 -10.00 -15.72
N ILE A 359 -16.26 -9.52 -15.86
CA ILE A 359 -15.93 -8.12 -16.23
C ILE A 359 -15.24 -8.16 -17.59
N GLU A 360 -15.35 -7.08 -18.35
CA GLU A 360 -14.53 -6.87 -19.54
C GLU A 360 -13.05 -6.87 -19.15
N GLU A 361 -12.30 -7.83 -19.68
CA GLU A 361 -10.90 -8.02 -19.35
C GLU A 361 -10.06 -6.89 -19.97
N ARG A 362 -9.31 -6.18 -19.14
CA ARG A 362 -8.52 -5.00 -19.52
C ARG A 362 -7.19 -5.35 -20.16
N PHE A 363 -6.66 -6.55 -19.88
CA PHE A 363 -5.32 -6.95 -20.26
C PHE A 363 -5.36 -8.07 -21.30
N GLU A 364 -4.44 -8.03 -22.26
CA GLU A 364 -4.31 -9.09 -23.27
C GLU A 364 -3.45 -10.26 -22.76
N PRO A 365 -3.79 -11.51 -23.13
CA PRO A 365 -3.02 -12.69 -22.72
C PRO A 365 -1.63 -12.70 -23.36
N ASN A 366 -0.61 -13.01 -22.57
CA ASN A 366 0.76 -13.16 -23.03
C ASN A 366 1.24 -14.62 -22.88
N PHE A 367 2.44 -14.92 -23.39
CA PHE A 367 3.04 -16.27 -23.33
C PHE A 367 3.21 -16.77 -21.90
N LEU A 368 3.67 -15.88 -20.98
CA LEU A 368 3.90 -16.22 -19.57
C LEU A 368 2.58 -16.53 -18.85
N SER A 369 1.53 -15.72 -19.07
CA SER A 369 0.24 -15.96 -18.44
C SER A 369 -0.38 -17.30 -18.87
N ARG A 370 -0.26 -17.65 -20.15
CA ARG A 370 -0.71 -18.95 -20.66
C ARG A 370 0.09 -20.11 -20.06
N GLY A 371 1.41 -19.95 -19.91
CA GLY A 371 2.28 -20.94 -19.28
C GLY A 371 1.92 -21.20 -17.83
N LEU A 372 1.75 -20.12 -17.03
CA LEU A 372 1.41 -20.21 -15.61
C LEU A 372 0.02 -20.83 -15.38
N VAL A 373 -0.99 -20.44 -16.19
CA VAL A 373 -2.32 -21.03 -16.09
C VAL A 373 -2.30 -22.50 -16.44
N ARG A 374 -1.57 -22.92 -17.48
CA ARG A 374 -1.40 -24.35 -17.81
C ARG A 374 -0.74 -25.13 -16.69
N LEU A 375 0.30 -24.57 -16.09
CA LEU A 375 1.02 -25.20 -14.97
C LEU A 375 0.08 -25.35 -13.75
N ALA A 376 -0.67 -24.32 -13.40
CA ALA A 376 -1.65 -24.37 -12.33
C ALA A 376 -2.76 -25.40 -12.59
N THR A 377 -3.31 -25.44 -13.82
CA THR A 377 -4.34 -26.40 -14.22
C THR A 377 -3.81 -27.85 -14.18
N ASN A 378 -2.60 -28.09 -14.69
CA ASN A 378 -2.00 -29.42 -14.67
C ASN A 378 -1.73 -29.88 -13.23
N SER A 379 -1.25 -28.98 -12.36
CA SER A 379 -1.05 -29.28 -10.93
C SER A 379 -2.37 -29.59 -10.22
N SER A 380 -3.42 -28.82 -10.49
CA SER A 380 -4.77 -29.08 -9.94
C SER A 380 -5.33 -30.44 -10.40
N ASN A 381 -5.19 -30.76 -11.70
CA ASN A 381 -5.61 -32.04 -12.26
C ASN A 381 -4.82 -33.22 -11.68
N LEU A 382 -3.54 -33.05 -11.40
CA LEU A 382 -2.72 -34.07 -10.74
C LEU A 382 -3.20 -34.30 -9.29
N PHE A 383 -3.46 -33.22 -8.55
CA PHE A 383 -3.99 -33.29 -7.19
C PHE A 383 -5.36 -33.96 -7.12
N SER A 384 -6.28 -33.63 -8.05
CA SER A 384 -7.60 -34.25 -8.09
C SER A 384 -7.56 -35.74 -8.41
N LYS A 385 -6.56 -36.23 -9.19
CA LYS A 385 -6.38 -37.65 -9.46
C LYS A 385 -5.83 -38.45 -8.27
N ILE A 386 -5.13 -37.81 -7.35
CA ILE A 386 -4.56 -38.44 -6.15
C ILE A 386 -5.59 -38.51 -5.03
N MET A 387 -6.57 -37.61 -5.02
CA MET A 387 -7.61 -37.57 -3.98
C MET A 387 -8.75 -38.54 -4.27
N PRO A 388 -9.33 -39.18 -3.23
CA PRO A 388 -10.55 -39.96 -3.36
C PRO A 388 -11.71 -39.06 -3.86
N ASP A 389 -12.57 -39.61 -4.75
CA ASP A 389 -13.70 -38.89 -5.34
C ASP A 389 -14.64 -38.27 -4.28
N SER A 390 -14.85 -38.97 -3.15
CA SER A 390 -15.69 -38.49 -2.04
C SER A 390 -15.14 -37.21 -1.40
N VAL A 391 -13.81 -37.07 -1.32
CA VAL A 391 -13.14 -35.86 -0.78
C VAL A 391 -13.20 -34.75 -1.81
N ASN A 392 -12.91 -35.07 -3.07
CA ASN A 392 -12.94 -34.10 -4.16
C ASN A 392 -14.34 -33.47 -4.33
N ASN A 393 -15.39 -34.29 -4.32
CA ASN A 393 -16.79 -33.81 -4.41
C ASN A 393 -17.16 -32.90 -3.23
N LYS A 394 -16.72 -33.20 -2.01
CA LYS A 394 -16.94 -32.32 -0.85
C LYS A 394 -16.20 -30.99 -0.97
N ILE A 395 -14.99 -30.99 -1.50
CA ILE A 395 -14.23 -29.77 -1.76
C ILE A 395 -14.95 -28.94 -2.82
N GLU A 396 -15.36 -29.56 -3.93
CA GLU A 396 -16.09 -28.88 -5.01
C GLU A 396 -17.37 -28.20 -4.50
N GLU A 397 -18.15 -28.90 -3.67
CA GLU A 397 -19.36 -28.35 -3.03
C GLU A 397 -19.06 -27.10 -2.18
N ARG A 398 -17.93 -27.11 -1.42
CA ARG A 398 -17.55 -25.97 -0.59
C ARG A 398 -17.17 -24.73 -1.38
N PHE A 399 -16.61 -24.90 -2.58
CA PHE A 399 -16.18 -23.82 -3.46
C PHE A 399 -17.25 -23.41 -4.49
N ARG A 400 -18.42 -24.06 -4.48
CA ARG A 400 -19.52 -23.70 -5.39
C ARG A 400 -20.13 -22.37 -5.00
N VAL A 401 -20.07 -21.41 -5.94
CA VAL A 401 -20.69 -20.09 -5.77
C VAL A 401 -22.21 -20.22 -5.91
N PRO A 402 -23.03 -19.75 -4.94
CA PRO A 402 -24.48 -19.79 -5.06
C PRO A 402 -24.97 -18.91 -6.22
N GLU A 403 -26.01 -19.37 -6.92
CA GLU A 403 -26.62 -18.56 -8.00
C GLU A 403 -27.23 -17.25 -7.51
N THR A 404 -27.65 -17.19 -6.24
CA THR A 404 -28.15 -16.00 -5.59
C THR A 404 -27.11 -14.88 -5.52
N PHE A 405 -25.81 -15.21 -5.43
CA PHE A 405 -24.74 -14.22 -5.44
C PHE A 405 -24.57 -13.54 -6.81
N THR A 406 -24.97 -14.23 -7.89
CA THR A 406 -24.78 -13.74 -9.26
C THR A 406 -26.02 -13.09 -9.87
N LYS A 407 -27.24 -13.46 -9.44
CA LYS A 407 -28.49 -13.09 -10.14
C LYS A 407 -29.35 -12.04 -9.42
N ALA A 408 -29.27 -11.93 -8.09
CA ALA A 408 -30.25 -11.19 -7.29
C ALA A 408 -29.97 -9.67 -7.13
N ILE A 409 -28.78 -9.17 -7.54
CA ILE A 409 -28.36 -7.79 -7.28
C ILE A 409 -28.03 -7.11 -8.61
N ALA A 410 -28.42 -5.84 -8.78
CA ALA A 410 -28.04 -5.03 -9.93
C ALA A 410 -26.51 -5.03 -10.13
N LYS A 411 -26.04 -5.03 -11.38
CA LYS A 411 -24.60 -5.19 -11.71
C LYS A 411 -23.71 -4.18 -10.98
N GLU A 412 -24.23 -2.98 -10.73
CA GLU A 412 -23.51 -1.88 -10.05
C GLU A 412 -23.43 -2.07 -8.52
N ASP A 413 -24.39 -2.80 -7.92
CA ASP A 413 -24.43 -3.03 -6.46
C ASP A 413 -23.77 -4.34 -6.05
N ARG A 414 -23.30 -5.16 -6.99
CA ARG A 414 -22.63 -6.43 -6.67
C ARG A 414 -21.29 -6.16 -5.97
N PRO A 415 -21.00 -6.88 -4.86
CA PRO A 415 -19.67 -6.84 -4.27
C PRO A 415 -18.66 -7.47 -5.25
N SER A 416 -17.43 -6.95 -5.26
CA SER A 416 -16.33 -7.52 -6.06
C SER A 416 -15.95 -8.91 -5.57
N PHE A 417 -16.10 -9.15 -4.26
CA PHE A 417 -15.89 -10.42 -3.58
C PHE A 417 -16.65 -10.44 -2.24
N ASP A 418 -16.80 -11.63 -1.67
CA ASP A 418 -17.56 -11.81 -0.43
C ASP A 418 -16.80 -11.34 0.83
N VAL A 419 -17.52 -11.29 1.95
CA VAL A 419 -17.00 -10.80 3.23
C VAL A 419 -15.90 -11.69 3.83
N ILE A 420 -15.92 -13.01 3.55
CA ILE A 420 -14.90 -13.92 4.04
C ILE A 420 -13.57 -13.60 3.38
N ARG A 421 -13.54 -13.45 2.05
CA ARG A 421 -12.33 -13.09 1.34
C ARG A 421 -11.82 -11.71 1.75
N ALA A 422 -12.72 -10.73 1.94
CA ALA A 422 -12.34 -9.43 2.47
C ALA A 422 -11.69 -9.53 3.85
N SER A 423 -12.27 -10.33 4.75
CA SER A 423 -11.72 -10.56 6.10
C SER A 423 -10.34 -11.24 6.06
N VAL A 424 -10.17 -12.25 5.21
CA VAL A 424 -8.88 -12.94 5.02
C VAL A 424 -7.83 -11.99 4.45
N ASN A 425 -8.17 -11.18 3.44
CA ASN A 425 -7.26 -10.19 2.87
C ASN A 425 -6.72 -9.24 3.95
N LEU A 426 -7.61 -8.65 4.74
CA LEU A 426 -7.23 -7.71 5.80
C LEU A 426 -6.40 -8.39 6.90
N MET A 427 -6.79 -9.58 7.32
CA MET A 427 -6.08 -10.34 8.35
C MET A 427 -4.67 -10.74 7.89
N VAL A 428 -4.55 -11.38 6.74
CA VAL A 428 -3.27 -11.91 6.25
C VAL A 428 -2.32 -10.77 5.91
N ALA A 429 -2.78 -9.73 5.21
CA ALA A 429 -1.95 -8.56 4.92
C ALA A 429 -1.49 -7.88 6.20
N GLY A 430 -2.39 -7.69 7.17
CA GLY A 430 -2.06 -7.10 8.47
C GLY A 430 -0.98 -7.90 9.21
N ILE A 431 -1.10 -9.22 9.28
CA ILE A 431 -0.11 -10.10 9.93
C ILE A 431 1.25 -9.99 9.24
N LEU A 432 1.30 -10.11 7.91
CA LEU A 432 2.56 -10.11 7.16
C LEU A 432 3.31 -8.77 7.29
N ILE A 433 2.59 -7.65 7.18
CA ILE A 433 3.17 -6.32 7.36
C ILE A 433 3.67 -6.15 8.80
N SER A 434 2.94 -6.66 9.80
CA SER A 434 3.36 -6.61 11.21
C SER A 434 4.67 -7.37 11.45
N ILE A 435 4.76 -8.59 10.93
CA ILE A 435 5.95 -9.42 11.06
C ILE A 435 7.15 -8.67 10.48
N ALA A 436 7.05 -8.18 9.25
CA ALA A 436 8.14 -7.46 8.58
C ALA A 436 8.58 -6.21 9.35
N THR A 437 7.61 -5.42 9.81
CA THR A 437 7.91 -4.21 10.59
C THR A 437 8.57 -4.54 11.92
N SER A 438 8.22 -5.67 12.55
CA SER A 438 8.87 -6.14 13.77
C SER A 438 10.35 -6.38 13.58
N TYR A 439 10.75 -6.83 12.39
CA TYR A 439 12.15 -6.99 12.00
C TYR A 439 12.80 -5.71 11.43
N LYS A 440 12.09 -4.56 11.49
CA LYS A 440 12.53 -3.29 10.88
C LYS A 440 12.87 -3.43 9.39
N LEU A 441 12.18 -4.31 8.69
CA LEU A 441 12.28 -4.47 7.25
C LEU A 441 11.18 -3.60 6.61
N PRO A 442 11.53 -2.52 5.91
CA PRO A 442 10.56 -1.78 5.14
C PRO A 442 10.08 -2.67 3.99
N LEU A 443 8.84 -3.13 4.09
CA LEU A 443 8.17 -3.84 3.01
C LEU A 443 7.26 -2.88 2.24
N SER A 444 7.03 -3.22 0.99
CA SER A 444 5.97 -2.59 0.23
C SER A 444 4.61 -3.07 0.72
N THR A 445 3.86 -2.19 1.37
CA THR A 445 2.48 -2.47 1.78
C THR A 445 1.62 -2.77 0.55
N THR A 446 1.84 -2.08 -0.57
CA THR A 446 1.17 -2.30 -1.86
C THR A 446 1.41 -3.71 -2.39
N TYR A 447 2.65 -4.19 -2.37
CA TYR A 447 2.95 -5.55 -2.86
C TYR A 447 2.29 -6.61 -2.00
N VAL A 448 2.34 -6.47 -0.68
CA VAL A 448 1.74 -7.43 0.25
C VAL A 448 0.23 -7.48 0.08
N THR A 449 -0.47 -6.34 0.12
CA THR A 449 -1.93 -6.30 0.03
C THR A 449 -2.44 -6.76 -1.31
N PHE A 450 -1.82 -6.32 -2.40
CA PHE A 450 -2.15 -6.76 -3.75
C PHE A 450 -1.94 -8.27 -3.93
N MET A 451 -0.80 -8.80 -3.52
CA MET A 451 -0.50 -10.22 -3.70
C MET A 451 -1.34 -11.13 -2.80
N VAL A 452 -1.70 -10.70 -1.59
CA VAL A 452 -2.70 -11.39 -0.77
C VAL A 452 -4.05 -11.43 -1.49
N ALA A 453 -4.52 -10.29 -2.03
CA ALA A 453 -5.79 -10.22 -2.75
C ALA A 453 -5.79 -11.11 -4.02
N MET A 454 -4.66 -11.21 -4.72
CA MET A 454 -4.52 -12.09 -5.88
C MET A 454 -4.46 -13.57 -5.47
N GLY A 455 -3.74 -13.90 -4.40
CA GLY A 455 -3.67 -15.28 -3.88
C GLY A 455 -5.03 -15.78 -3.38
N THR A 456 -5.76 -14.95 -2.63
CA THR A 456 -7.12 -15.28 -2.18
C THR A 456 -8.10 -15.40 -3.36
N SER A 457 -7.95 -14.57 -4.40
CA SER A 457 -8.75 -14.61 -5.61
C SER A 457 -8.54 -15.91 -6.40
N LEU A 458 -7.27 -16.33 -6.53
CA LEU A 458 -6.93 -17.60 -7.18
C LEU A 458 -7.51 -18.78 -6.39
N SER A 459 -7.32 -18.80 -5.08
CA SER A 459 -7.80 -19.85 -4.20
C SER A 459 -9.32 -20.00 -4.22
N ASP A 460 -10.04 -18.89 -4.28
CA ASP A 460 -11.51 -18.86 -4.38
C ASP A 460 -12.06 -19.25 -5.77
N ARG A 461 -11.17 -19.61 -6.71
CA ARG A 461 -11.54 -19.92 -8.09
C ARG A 461 -12.31 -18.76 -8.76
N ALA A 462 -12.02 -17.53 -8.33
CA ALA A 462 -12.66 -16.34 -8.88
C ALA A 462 -12.32 -16.12 -10.35
N TRP A 463 -11.26 -16.77 -10.83
CA TRP A 463 -10.81 -16.72 -12.21
C TRP A 463 -11.37 -17.94 -12.95
N GLY A 464 -12.41 -17.73 -13.76
CA GLY A 464 -12.92 -18.77 -14.67
C GLY A 464 -11.83 -19.23 -15.65
N SER A 465 -11.97 -20.44 -16.22
CA SER A 465 -10.97 -21.02 -17.13
C SER A 465 -10.56 -20.09 -18.26
N ASP A 466 -11.51 -19.34 -18.81
CA ASP A 466 -11.29 -18.45 -19.94
C ASP A 466 -10.72 -17.10 -19.51
N SER A 467 -11.13 -16.56 -18.36
CA SER A 467 -10.63 -15.27 -17.84
C SER A 467 -9.31 -15.39 -17.09
N ALA A 468 -8.92 -16.57 -16.61
CA ALA A 468 -7.71 -16.78 -15.82
C ALA A 468 -6.45 -16.29 -16.53
N VAL A 469 -6.33 -16.55 -17.85
CA VAL A 469 -5.14 -16.14 -18.63
C VAL A 469 -5.00 -14.62 -18.70
N TYR A 470 -6.13 -13.91 -18.87
CA TYR A 470 -6.18 -12.45 -18.93
C TYR A 470 -5.84 -11.83 -17.57
N ARG A 471 -6.38 -12.37 -16.47
CA ARG A 471 -6.12 -11.89 -15.11
C ARG A 471 -4.68 -12.13 -14.68
N VAL A 472 -4.12 -13.31 -14.96
CA VAL A 472 -2.70 -13.59 -14.75
C VAL A 472 -1.84 -12.63 -15.57
N ALA A 473 -2.21 -12.31 -16.81
CA ALA A 473 -1.53 -11.28 -17.60
C ALA A 473 -1.58 -9.91 -16.92
N GLY A 474 -2.74 -9.54 -16.35
CA GLY A 474 -2.90 -8.30 -15.58
C GLY A 474 -1.98 -8.24 -14.36
N VAL A 475 -1.94 -9.32 -13.56
CA VAL A 475 -1.04 -9.44 -12.39
C VAL A 475 0.42 -9.33 -12.82
N LEU A 476 0.82 -10.04 -13.87
CA LEU A 476 2.19 -9.97 -14.40
C LEU A 476 2.56 -8.57 -14.90
N ASN A 477 1.63 -7.85 -15.54
CA ASN A 477 1.84 -6.47 -15.96
C ASN A 477 2.02 -5.52 -14.77
N VAL A 478 1.27 -5.71 -13.69
CA VAL A 478 1.46 -4.94 -12.45
C VAL A 478 2.84 -5.23 -11.85
N ILE A 479 3.22 -6.51 -11.74
CA ILE A 479 4.56 -6.90 -11.24
C ILE A 479 5.68 -6.33 -12.13
N ALA A 480 5.54 -6.40 -13.46
CA ALA A 480 6.50 -5.80 -14.40
C ALA A 480 6.57 -4.27 -14.22
N GLY A 481 5.43 -3.62 -13.97
CA GLY A 481 5.37 -2.21 -13.60
C GLY A 481 6.18 -1.89 -12.34
N TRP A 482 6.13 -2.74 -11.34
CA TRP A 482 6.92 -2.59 -10.10
C TRP A 482 8.43 -2.66 -10.33
N PHE A 483 8.90 -3.60 -11.16
CA PHE A 483 10.32 -3.65 -11.56
C PHE A 483 10.71 -2.44 -12.39
N GLY A 484 9.81 -2.01 -13.30
CA GLY A 484 9.97 -0.77 -14.06
C GLY A 484 10.10 0.46 -13.15
N THR A 485 9.28 0.54 -12.10
CA THR A 485 9.37 1.61 -11.09
C THR A 485 10.76 1.64 -10.45
N ALA A 486 11.28 0.51 -9.99
CA ALA A 486 12.59 0.44 -9.35
C ALA A 486 13.72 0.94 -10.29
N LEU A 487 13.71 0.49 -11.55
CA LEU A 487 14.70 0.89 -12.54
C LEU A 487 14.59 2.38 -12.89
N ILE A 488 13.39 2.89 -13.12
CA ILE A 488 13.15 4.30 -13.44
C ILE A 488 13.51 5.18 -12.24
N ALA A 489 13.11 4.80 -11.03
CA ALA A 489 13.44 5.50 -9.79
C ALA A 489 14.95 5.66 -9.62
N PHE A 490 15.70 4.55 -9.76
CA PHE A 490 17.15 4.55 -9.67
C PHE A 490 17.81 5.44 -10.72
N THR A 491 17.45 5.26 -11.98
CA THR A 491 18.08 5.99 -13.09
C THR A 491 17.71 7.47 -13.12
N ALA A 492 16.45 7.80 -12.84
CA ALA A 492 15.98 9.18 -12.82
C ALA A 492 16.59 9.96 -11.65
N ALA A 493 16.59 9.40 -10.43
CA ALA A 493 17.18 10.06 -9.27
C ALA A 493 18.69 10.25 -9.42
N GLY A 494 19.39 9.25 -9.97
CA GLY A 494 20.82 9.39 -10.29
C GLY A 494 21.10 10.47 -11.34
N THR A 495 20.29 10.51 -12.39
CA THR A 495 20.40 11.56 -13.44
C THR A 495 20.13 12.94 -12.88
N ILE A 496 19.07 13.10 -12.08
CA ILE A 496 18.72 14.38 -11.46
C ILE A 496 19.82 14.83 -10.49
N ALA A 497 20.38 13.92 -9.68
CA ALA A 497 21.49 14.23 -8.79
C ALA A 497 22.72 14.72 -9.57
N TYR A 498 23.06 14.06 -10.68
CA TYR A 498 24.13 14.48 -11.57
C TYR A 498 23.89 15.88 -12.17
N LEU A 499 22.67 16.17 -12.64
CA LEU A 499 22.32 17.47 -13.20
C LEU A 499 22.40 18.59 -12.16
N ILE A 500 21.93 18.36 -10.94
CA ILE A 500 22.00 19.34 -9.85
C ILE A 500 23.46 19.60 -9.47
N ASN A 501 24.31 18.55 -9.47
CA ASN A 501 25.73 18.71 -9.15
C ASN A 501 26.49 19.56 -10.20
N ILE A 502 26.09 19.53 -11.49
CA ILE A 502 26.69 20.37 -12.53
C ILE A 502 26.38 21.85 -12.28
N SER A 503 25.16 22.19 -11.88
CA SER A 503 24.74 23.56 -11.67
C SER A 503 23.55 23.65 -10.71
N GLU A 504 23.70 24.47 -9.68
CA GLU A 504 22.64 24.75 -8.71
C GLU A 504 21.37 25.35 -9.36
N LEU A 505 21.51 26.02 -10.51
CA LEU A 505 20.38 26.53 -11.29
C LEU A 505 19.44 25.41 -11.75
N MET A 506 19.96 24.20 -11.95
CA MET A 506 19.17 23.06 -12.34
C MET A 506 18.09 22.71 -11.33
N ILE A 507 18.27 23.02 -10.04
CA ILE A 507 17.24 22.83 -9.01
C ILE A 507 15.97 23.61 -9.39
N ALA A 508 16.11 24.91 -9.71
CA ALA A 508 14.99 25.75 -10.09
C ALA A 508 14.31 25.27 -11.38
N VAL A 509 15.12 24.87 -12.38
CA VAL A 509 14.63 24.33 -13.65
C VAL A 509 13.86 23.03 -13.46
N LEU A 510 14.39 22.11 -12.67
CA LEU A 510 13.75 20.81 -12.40
C LEU A 510 12.47 20.95 -11.58
N ILE A 511 12.46 21.83 -10.57
CA ILE A 511 11.24 22.11 -9.78
C ILE A 511 10.18 22.76 -10.69
N PHE A 512 10.55 23.73 -11.52
CA PHE A 512 9.62 24.35 -12.48
C PHE A 512 9.04 23.31 -13.43
N PHE A 513 9.87 22.42 -13.97
CA PHE A 513 9.42 21.34 -14.84
C PHE A 513 8.51 20.35 -14.12
N ALA A 514 8.82 19.99 -12.87
CA ALA A 514 7.99 19.15 -12.03
C ALA A 514 6.60 19.78 -11.79
N ILE A 515 6.54 21.06 -11.44
CA ILE A 515 5.28 21.80 -11.26
C ILE A 515 4.48 21.80 -12.56
N LEU A 516 5.12 22.06 -13.70
CA LEU A 516 4.48 22.08 -15.02
C LEU A 516 3.86 20.71 -15.35
N LEU A 517 4.59 19.62 -15.09
CA LEU A 517 4.07 18.25 -15.31
C LEU A 517 2.90 17.94 -14.39
N LEU A 518 2.99 18.25 -13.10
CA LEU A 518 1.91 18.06 -12.12
C LEU A 518 0.64 18.81 -12.52
N VAL A 519 0.78 20.09 -12.91
CA VAL A 519 -0.34 20.92 -13.38
C VAL A 519 -0.95 20.35 -14.66
N ARG A 520 -0.11 19.95 -15.63
CA ARG A 520 -0.57 19.31 -16.86
C ARG A 520 -1.36 18.03 -16.58
N ASN A 521 -0.84 17.17 -15.70
CA ASN A 521 -1.48 15.90 -15.34
C ASN A 521 -2.78 16.13 -14.55
N TYR A 522 -2.82 17.17 -13.70
CA TYR A 522 -4.05 17.57 -13.00
C TYR A 522 -5.14 18.03 -13.99
N ILE A 523 -4.79 18.87 -14.97
CA ILE A 523 -5.73 19.35 -16.00
C ILE A 523 -6.23 18.20 -16.89
N LYS A 524 -5.32 17.31 -17.33
CA LYS A 524 -5.70 16.11 -18.10
C LYS A 524 -6.61 15.19 -17.29
N GLY A 525 -6.27 14.95 -16.02
CA GLY A 525 -7.07 14.13 -15.11
C GLY A 525 -8.50 14.70 -14.91
N LYS A 526 -8.65 16.03 -14.88
CA LYS A 526 -9.94 16.70 -14.78
C LYS A 526 -10.79 16.50 -16.05
N LYS A 527 -10.17 16.55 -17.24
CA LYS A 527 -10.88 16.30 -18.51
C LYS A 527 -11.39 14.86 -18.62
N VAL A 528 -10.57 13.88 -18.26
CA VAL A 528 -10.97 12.46 -18.25
C VAL A 528 -12.07 12.21 -17.23
N THR A 529 -12.02 12.81 -16.05
CA THR A 529 -13.08 12.69 -15.03
C THR A 529 -14.37 13.35 -15.47
N THR A 530 -14.31 14.49 -16.16
CA THR A 530 -15.50 15.16 -16.70
C THR A 530 -16.18 14.33 -17.81
N ASN A 531 -15.40 13.66 -18.64
CA ASN A 531 -15.93 12.76 -19.66
C ASN A 531 -16.46 11.46 -19.05
N GLY A 532 -15.77 10.86 -18.07
CA GLY A 532 -16.22 9.68 -17.34
C GLY A 532 -17.45 9.93 -16.46
N VAL A 533 -17.51 11.07 -15.76
CA VAL A 533 -18.70 11.48 -14.97
C VAL A 533 -19.91 11.75 -15.87
N ILE A 534 -19.67 12.16 -17.12
CA ILE A 534 -20.77 12.30 -18.09
C ILE A 534 -21.25 10.91 -18.58
N GLU A 535 -20.39 9.90 -18.70
CA GLU A 535 -20.77 8.51 -18.95
C GLU A 535 -21.45 7.86 -17.72
N GLU A 536 -20.87 8.01 -16.51
CA GLU A 536 -21.49 7.55 -15.26
C GLU A 536 -22.80 8.29 -14.93
N SER A 537 -22.92 9.58 -15.20
CA SER A 537 -24.18 10.32 -14.98
C SER A 537 -25.28 9.99 -16.00
N LEU A 538 -24.96 9.29 -17.08
CA LEU A 538 -25.94 8.69 -17.97
C LEU A 538 -26.50 7.36 -17.43
N VAL A 539 -25.82 6.75 -16.44
CA VAL A 539 -26.15 5.43 -15.88
C VAL A 539 -26.70 5.51 -14.45
N ILE A 540 -26.47 6.61 -13.70
CA ILE A 540 -26.77 6.70 -12.25
C ILE A 540 -28.03 7.52 -11.97
N ALA A 541 -29.12 7.28 -12.64
CA ALA A 541 -30.39 7.80 -12.17
C ALA A 541 -31.53 6.88 -12.56
N GLU A 542 -31.59 5.70 -11.93
CA GLU A 542 -32.83 4.93 -11.93
C GLU A 542 -33.71 5.42 -10.79
N SER A 543 -34.76 6.14 -11.14
CA SER A 543 -35.81 6.45 -10.18
C SER A 543 -36.63 5.19 -9.91
N SER A 544 -37.00 4.98 -8.67
CA SER A 544 -37.80 3.84 -8.21
C SER A 544 -39.27 3.84 -8.72
N SER A 545 -39.65 4.78 -9.60
CA SER A 545 -40.97 4.87 -10.20
C SER A 545 -40.90 4.80 -11.72
N LEU A 546 -41.86 4.09 -12.33
CA LEU A 546 -41.99 3.93 -13.81
C LEU A 546 -42.00 5.29 -14.54
N GLN A 547 -42.66 6.30 -13.99
CA GLN A 547 -42.70 7.65 -14.56
C GLN A 547 -41.33 8.36 -14.49
N GLY A 548 -40.56 8.13 -13.43
CA GLY A 548 -39.20 8.66 -13.30
C GLY A 548 -38.27 8.01 -14.31
N VAL A 549 -38.33 6.70 -14.52
CA VAL A 549 -37.52 5.99 -15.51
C VAL A 549 -37.80 6.48 -16.93
N ILE A 550 -39.07 6.72 -17.28
CA ILE A 550 -39.46 7.27 -18.59
C ILE A 550 -38.92 8.69 -18.77
N HIS A 551 -39.04 9.55 -17.76
CA HIS A 551 -38.57 10.94 -17.81
C HIS A 551 -37.05 11.02 -17.94
N GLU A 552 -36.33 10.18 -17.23
CA GLU A 552 -34.86 10.10 -17.28
C GLU A 552 -34.33 9.49 -18.58
N SER A 553 -34.98 8.45 -19.09
CA SER A 553 -34.68 7.88 -20.41
C SER A 553 -34.87 8.91 -21.53
N ALA A 554 -35.96 9.69 -21.51
CA ALA A 554 -36.20 10.77 -22.44
C ALA A 554 -35.14 11.88 -22.35
N LYS A 555 -34.69 12.23 -21.14
CA LYS A 555 -33.63 13.22 -20.91
C LYS A 555 -32.26 12.74 -21.38
N ASN A 556 -31.96 11.46 -21.23
CA ASN A 556 -30.72 10.84 -21.70
C ASN A 556 -30.70 10.71 -23.24
N ILE A 557 -31.80 10.37 -23.86
CA ILE A 557 -31.95 10.36 -25.32
C ILE A 557 -31.79 11.76 -25.91
N ALA A 558 -32.39 12.78 -25.28
CA ALA A 558 -32.22 14.18 -25.70
C ALA A 558 -30.77 14.67 -25.59
N LYS A 559 -30.04 14.22 -24.55
CA LYS A 559 -28.59 14.50 -24.40
C LYS A 559 -27.74 13.79 -25.46
N LEU A 560 -28.07 12.54 -25.82
CA LEU A 560 -27.41 11.79 -26.88
C LEU A 560 -27.59 12.45 -28.25
N ILE A 561 -28.84 12.87 -28.57
CA ILE A 561 -29.17 13.60 -29.82
C ILE A 561 -28.39 14.93 -29.88
N LYS A 562 -28.36 15.68 -28.78
CA LYS A 562 -27.62 16.96 -28.69
C LYS A 562 -26.11 16.78 -28.84
N ARG A 563 -25.57 15.61 -28.48
CA ARG A 563 -24.16 15.24 -28.71
C ARG A 563 -23.91 14.77 -30.13
N GLY A 564 -24.78 13.95 -30.68
CA GLY A 564 -24.71 13.56 -32.09
C GLY A 564 -24.66 14.78 -33.02
N ASN A 565 -25.48 15.81 -32.75
CA ASN A 565 -25.50 17.07 -33.50
C ASN A 565 -24.29 17.99 -33.25
N LYS A 566 -23.40 17.66 -32.33
CA LYS A 566 -22.11 18.38 -32.13
C LYS A 566 -20.92 17.70 -32.81
N ILE A 567 -21.11 16.49 -33.30
CA ILE A 567 -20.07 15.71 -33.99
C ILE A 567 -20.22 15.83 -35.52
N TYR A 568 -21.35 16.25 -35.98
CA TYR A 568 -21.62 16.71 -37.36
C TYR A 568 -21.62 18.25 -37.38
#